data_d19fe6fda65c3feea1f9ce9e60fda1bc
#
_entry.id   d19fe6fda65c3feea1f9ce9e60fda1bc
#
_cell.length_a   1.000
_cell.length_b   1.000
_cell.length_c   1.000
_cell.angle_alpha   90.00
_cell.angle_beta   90.00
_cell.angle_gamma   90.00
#
_symmetry.space_group_name_H-M   'P 1'
#
loop_
_entity.id
_entity.type
_entity.pdbx_description
1 polymer ?
#
loop_
_entity_poly.entity_id
_entity_poly.type
_entity_poly.pdbx_seq_one_letter_code
_entity_poly.pdbx_strand_id
1 'polypeptide(L)' 'MTQIEMSELEVYDYARQLFEAHGAKAIAEAAQKATALAQQGDEEQAETWRHIEAALKLMRGPSAS' A
#
# COMPACT_ATOMS: atom_id res chain seq x y z
N MET A 1 -18.87 -14.60 -2.63
CA MET A 1 -18.39 -13.73 -2.21
C MET A 1 -17.62 -12.89 -2.99
N THR A 2 -17.59 -11.77 -2.87
CA THR A 2 -17.04 -10.93 -3.69
C THR A 2 -15.71 -10.57 -3.31
N GLN A 3 -14.79 -10.63 -4.22
CA GLN A 3 -13.59 -10.28 -3.99
C GLN A 3 -13.45 -8.87 -4.29
N ILE A 4 -12.97 -8.07 -3.50
CA ILE A 4 -12.80 -6.72 -3.80
C ILE A 4 -11.49 -6.52 -4.41
N GLU A 5 -11.49 -6.25 -5.68
CA GLU A 5 -10.28 -5.99 -6.36
C GLU A 5 -10.15 -4.51 -6.50
N MET A 6 -9.13 -3.89 -5.96
CA MET A 6 -8.93 -2.48 -6.08
C MET A 6 -8.28 -2.17 -7.41
N SER A 7 -8.87 -1.25 -8.15
CA SER A 7 -8.26 -0.80 -9.39
C SER A 7 -7.05 0.06 -9.04
N GLU A 8 -6.27 0.38 -10.04
CA GLU A 8 -5.11 1.22 -9.83
C GLU A 8 -5.48 2.56 -9.24
N LEU A 9 -6.59 3.11 -9.70
CA LEU A 9 -7.05 4.38 -9.17
C LEU A 9 -7.41 4.27 -7.70
N GLU A 10 -8.04 3.17 -7.34
CA GLU A 10 -8.43 2.97 -5.95
C GLU A 10 -7.23 2.78 -5.06
N VAL A 11 -6.25 2.06 -5.55
CA VAL A 11 -5.03 1.86 -4.80
C VAL A 11 -4.34 3.20 -4.55
N TYR A 12 -4.24 3.99 -5.59
CA TYR A 12 -3.58 5.28 -5.48
C TYR A 12 -4.33 6.20 -4.54
N ASP A 13 -5.66 6.21 -4.63
CA ASP A 13 -6.46 7.06 -3.79
C ASP A 13 -6.35 6.66 -2.33
N TYR A 14 -6.36 5.37 -2.06
CA TYR A 14 -6.21 4.89 -0.70
C TYR A 14 -4.82 5.22 -0.16
N ALA A 15 -3.81 5.05 -1.00
CA ALA A 15 -2.46 5.38 -0.59
C ALA A 15 -2.33 6.86 -0.25
N ARG A 16 -2.99 7.71 -1.03
CA ARG A 16 -2.95 9.13 -0.77
C ARG A 16 -3.58 9.46 0.57
N GLN A 17 -4.69 8.84 0.88
CA GLN A 17 -5.33 9.05 2.17
C GLN A 17 -4.45 8.60 3.31
N LEU A 18 -3.80 7.48 3.14
CA LEU A 18 -2.88 7.01 4.14
C LEU A 18 -1.71 7.96 4.33
N PHE A 19 -1.21 8.45 3.22
CA PHE A 19 -0.07 9.37 3.29
C PHE A 19 -0.46 10.66 3.97
N GLU A 20 -1.67 11.14 3.70
CA GLU A 20 -2.13 12.36 4.35
C GLU A 20 -2.33 12.15 5.85
N ALA A 21 -2.75 10.98 6.24
CA ALA A 21 -3.01 10.72 7.64
C ALA A 21 -1.75 10.38 8.42
N HIS A 22 -0.84 9.65 7.80
CA HIS A 22 0.30 9.11 8.53
C HIS A 22 1.66 9.57 8.02
N GLY A 23 1.68 10.27 6.93
CA GLY A 23 2.95 10.72 6.37
C GLY A 23 3.81 9.58 5.92
N ALA A 24 5.11 9.74 6.04
CA ALA A 24 6.02 8.72 5.57
C ALA A 24 5.88 7.41 6.32
N LYS A 25 5.31 7.44 7.51
CA LYS A 25 5.09 6.21 8.24
C LYS A 25 4.19 5.27 7.50
N ALA A 26 3.32 5.78 6.64
CA ALA A 26 2.42 4.93 5.89
C ALA A 26 3.17 3.91 5.05
N ILE A 27 4.36 4.27 4.57
CA ILE A 27 5.15 3.36 3.76
C ILE A 27 5.53 2.12 4.58
N ALA A 28 6.03 2.35 5.78
CA ALA A 28 6.42 1.23 6.63
C ALA A 28 5.21 0.42 7.04
N GLU A 29 4.08 1.09 7.29
CA GLU A 29 2.87 0.38 7.68
C GLU A 29 2.39 -0.52 6.56
N ALA A 30 2.42 -0.01 5.32
CA ALA A 30 1.98 -0.82 4.20
C ALA A 30 2.91 -2.01 4.00
N ALA A 31 4.20 -1.80 4.16
CA ALA A 31 5.16 -2.88 4.00
C ALA A 31 4.94 -3.97 5.04
N GLN A 32 4.69 -3.57 6.28
CA GLN A 32 4.45 -4.54 7.32
C GLN A 32 3.16 -5.30 7.10
N LYS A 33 2.14 -4.60 6.61
CA LYS A 33 0.88 -5.24 6.34
C LYS A 33 1.02 -6.28 5.25
N ALA A 34 1.76 -5.93 4.19
CA ALA A 34 1.98 -6.86 3.11
C ALA A 34 2.72 -8.10 3.60
N THR A 35 3.74 -7.89 4.43
CA THR A 35 4.49 -9.02 4.95
C THR A 35 3.63 -9.92 5.82
N ALA A 36 2.83 -9.32 6.68
CA ALA A 36 1.98 -10.10 7.56
C ALA A 36 0.98 -10.92 6.78
N LEU A 37 0.40 -10.32 5.74
CA LEU A 37 -0.57 -11.04 4.94
C LEU A 37 0.08 -12.17 4.17
N ALA A 38 1.28 -11.95 3.66
CA ALA A 38 1.99 -13.00 2.96
C ALA A 38 2.30 -14.16 3.90
N GLN A 39 2.65 -13.86 5.13
CA GLN A 39 2.93 -14.91 6.10
C GLN A 39 1.69 -15.69 6.46
N GLN A 40 0.53 -15.07 6.35
CA GLN A 40 -0.72 -15.75 6.59
C GLN A 40 -1.19 -16.55 5.39
N GLY A 41 -0.48 -16.46 4.30
CA GLY A 41 -0.88 -17.17 3.10
C GLY A 41 -1.84 -16.38 2.22
N ASP A 42 -2.09 -15.13 2.55
CA ASP A 42 -3.02 -14.31 1.79
C ASP A 42 -2.26 -13.51 0.75
N GLU A 43 -1.86 -14.18 -0.31
CA GLU A 43 -1.02 -13.54 -1.31
C GLU A 43 -1.73 -12.45 -2.07
N GLU A 44 -3.02 -12.61 -2.24
CA GLU A 44 -3.78 -11.62 -2.97
C GLU A 44 -3.77 -10.28 -2.27
N GLN A 45 -4.05 -10.29 -0.99
CA GLN A 45 -4.04 -9.06 -0.25
C GLN A 45 -2.63 -8.54 -0.03
N ALA A 46 -1.68 -9.45 0.12
CA ALA A 46 -0.30 -9.02 0.24
C ALA A 46 0.13 -8.23 -0.97
N GLU A 47 -0.29 -8.69 -2.15
CA GLU A 47 0.07 -7.98 -3.35
C GLU A 47 -0.61 -6.62 -3.43
N THR A 48 -1.86 -6.54 -3.01
CA THR A 48 -2.55 -5.26 -2.98
C THR A 48 -1.78 -4.27 -2.10
N TRP A 49 -1.32 -4.73 -0.94
CA TRP A 49 -0.59 -3.84 -0.05
C TRP A 49 0.79 -3.46 -0.58
N ARG A 50 1.39 -4.35 -1.39
CA ARG A 50 2.63 -3.97 -2.05
C ARG A 50 2.40 -2.87 -3.07
N HIS A 51 1.26 -2.92 -3.76
CA HIS A 51 0.92 -1.85 -4.69
C HIS A 51 0.67 -0.55 -3.94
N ILE A 52 0.02 -0.62 -2.79
CA ILE A 52 -0.20 0.56 -1.98
C ILE A 52 1.14 1.14 -1.53
N GLU A 53 2.05 0.27 -1.12
CA GLU A 53 3.36 0.72 -0.70
C GLU A 53 4.10 1.41 -1.84
N ALA A 54 4.03 0.85 -3.04
CA ALA A 54 4.69 1.46 -4.19
C ALA A 54 4.10 2.83 -4.49
N ALA A 55 2.78 2.95 -4.39
CA ALA A 55 2.15 4.24 -4.63
C ALA A 55 2.58 5.25 -3.59
N LEU A 56 2.70 4.82 -2.34
CA LEU A 56 3.15 5.71 -1.29
C LEU A 56 4.56 6.22 -1.54
N LYS A 57 5.41 5.34 -2.04
CA LYS A 57 6.77 5.76 -2.35
C LYS A 57 6.80 6.80 -3.46
N LEU A 58 5.91 6.65 -4.43
CA LEU A 58 5.83 7.64 -5.48
C LEU A 58 5.38 8.99 -4.94
N MET A 59 4.46 8.97 -4.01
CA MET A 59 3.99 10.21 -3.44
C MET A 59 5.04 10.92 -2.63
N ARG A 60 5.90 10.14 -1.98
CA ARG A 60 6.97 10.73 -1.22
C ARG A 60 7.94 11.45 -2.15
N GLY A 61 7.93 11.04 -3.39
CA GLY A 61 8.78 11.66 -4.38
C GLY A 61 10.12 11.01 -4.43
N PRO A 62 10.84 11.23 -5.51
CA PRO A 62 12.15 10.70 -5.65
C PRO A 62 12.93 11.37 -4.56
N SER A 63 13.55 10.64 -3.79
CA SER A 63 14.26 11.12 -2.80
C SER A 63 15.29 11.93 -3.31
N ALA A 64 15.28 13.05 -3.10
CA ALA A 64 16.24 13.79 -3.65
C ALA A 64 17.38 13.66 -2.88
N SER A 65 17.54 13.13 -2.17
CA SER A 65 18.62 13.07 -1.47
C SER A 65 19.51 12.91 -1.54
#